data_6162195dbc09a19d669bd88d54c107da
#
_entry.id   6162195dbc09a19d669bd88d54c107da
#
_cell.length_a   1.000
_cell.length_b   1.000
_cell.length_c   1.000
_cell.angle_alpha   90.00
_cell.angle_beta   90.00
_cell.angle_gamma   90.00
#
_symmetry.space_group_name_H-M   'P 1'
#
loop_
_entity.id
_entity.type
_entity.pdbx_description
1 polymer ?
#
loop_
_entity_poly.entity_id
_entity_poly.type
_entity_poly.pdbx_seq_one_letter_code
_entity_poly.pdbx_strand_id
1 'polypeptide(L)'
;ELQTDTMIGISRIDISEARKVQSKGELLFQPTVFQAFEFSRTPFSVAIRSRPKKDQMEVIARSLIDIREKTCGLETRFIFSTPTPRHEITIELPGDLEIQKINTAVRFRKSVVSIDGKKILKLFLTTGLKGNFFIDIAGRLADHDQRGQIAIPKMRVLNATRFSGDIAAIAESQLAVQPTDLVEAEPILVSQISTWLNKENR
;
A
#
# COMPACT_ATOMS: atom_id res chain seq x y z
N GLU A 1 3.94 -17.47 30.45
CA GLU A 1 3.88 -16.27 29.60
C GLU A 1 3.75 -16.66 28.13
N LEU A 2 2.86 -15.99 27.44
CA LEU A 2 2.60 -16.22 26.04
C LEU A 2 3.17 -15.08 25.21
N GLN A 3 4.08 -15.41 24.32
CA GLN A 3 4.59 -14.50 23.30
C GLN A 3 3.94 -14.83 21.97
N THR A 4 3.51 -13.82 21.23
CA THR A 4 2.97 -14.00 19.88
C THR A 4 3.81 -13.27 18.87
N ASP A 5 4.07 -13.94 17.76
CA ASP A 5 4.57 -13.27 16.57
C ASP A 5 3.55 -12.20 16.11
N THR A 6 4.04 -11.10 15.56
CA THR A 6 3.21 -10.02 15.01
C THR A 6 2.26 -10.48 13.91
N MET A 7 2.58 -11.59 13.25
CA MET A 7 1.81 -12.20 12.15
C MET A 7 0.71 -13.17 12.63
N ILE A 8 0.69 -13.51 13.91
CA ILE A 8 -0.25 -14.49 14.47
C ILE A 8 -1.21 -13.80 15.43
N GLY A 9 -2.49 -13.98 15.21
CA GLY A 9 -3.55 -13.56 16.12
C GLY A 9 -4.06 -14.73 16.96
N ILE A 10 -4.24 -14.55 18.25
CA ILE A 10 -4.90 -15.53 19.10
C ILE A 10 -6.41 -15.41 18.87
N SER A 11 -7.05 -16.51 18.46
CA SER A 11 -8.49 -16.54 18.18
C SER A 11 -9.31 -17.05 19.38
N ARG A 12 -8.73 -17.92 20.19
CA ARG A 12 -9.40 -18.49 21.37
C ARG A 12 -8.38 -19.00 22.38
N ILE A 13 -8.72 -18.87 23.66
CA ILE A 13 -7.96 -19.46 24.78
C ILE A 13 -8.95 -20.23 25.63
N ASP A 14 -8.74 -21.52 25.77
CA ASP A 14 -9.49 -22.40 26.65
C ASP A 14 -8.64 -22.69 27.88
N ILE A 15 -9.19 -22.47 29.06
CA ILE A 15 -8.48 -22.58 30.35
C ILE A 15 -9.19 -23.62 31.22
N SER A 16 -8.44 -24.53 31.80
CA SER A 16 -8.90 -25.44 32.81
C SER A 16 -7.95 -25.43 34.00
N GLU A 17 -8.49 -25.28 35.21
CA GLU A 17 -7.75 -25.21 36.49
C GLU A 17 -6.67 -24.11 36.56
N ALA A 18 -6.79 -23.09 35.69
CA ALA A 18 -5.94 -21.90 35.71
C ALA A 18 -6.81 -20.65 35.58
N ARG A 19 -6.33 -19.52 36.07
CA ARG A 19 -7.02 -18.25 35.91
C ARG A 19 -6.15 -17.23 35.18
N LYS A 20 -6.79 -16.37 34.45
CA LYS A 20 -6.17 -15.21 33.83
C LYS A 20 -5.78 -14.21 34.90
N VAL A 21 -4.54 -13.75 34.90
CA VAL A 21 -4.05 -12.68 35.76
C VAL A 21 -3.68 -11.45 34.94
N GLN A 22 -3.94 -10.28 35.50
CA GLN A 22 -3.36 -9.05 34.97
C GLN A 22 -1.92 -9.01 35.42
N SER A 23 -0.99 -8.82 34.49
CA SER A 23 0.40 -8.59 34.84
C SER A 23 0.53 -7.29 35.62
N LYS A 24 0.53 -7.37 36.93
CA LYS A 24 0.88 -6.29 37.82
C LYS A 24 2.35 -6.45 38.15
N GLY A 25 3.18 -5.58 37.63
CA GLY A 25 4.58 -5.51 38.01
C GLY A 25 5.54 -5.87 36.88
N GLU A 26 6.80 -5.61 37.16
CA GLU A 26 7.94 -5.82 36.28
C GLU A 26 8.01 -7.29 35.82
N LEU A 27 7.49 -7.55 34.65
CA LEU A 27 7.80 -8.78 33.96
C LEU A 27 9.24 -8.66 33.48
N LEU A 28 10.10 -9.52 33.99
CA LEU A 28 11.53 -9.62 33.64
C LEU A 28 11.79 -9.89 32.16
N PHE A 29 10.72 -10.05 31.35
CA PHE A 29 10.76 -10.38 29.95
C PHE A 29 9.92 -9.40 29.15
N GLN A 30 10.49 -8.90 28.13
CA GLN A 30 10.12 -7.90 27.13
C GLN A 30 8.62 -7.62 26.82
N PRO A 31 8.28 -6.46 26.20
CA PRO A 31 6.92 -5.90 26.04
C PRO A 31 5.96 -6.70 25.14
N THR A 32 6.26 -7.95 24.85
CA THR A 32 5.51 -8.84 23.97
C THR A 32 4.62 -9.86 24.70
N VAL A 33 4.54 -9.82 26.01
CA VAL A 33 3.65 -10.73 26.77
C VAL A 33 2.21 -10.34 26.52
N PHE A 34 1.48 -11.20 25.81
CA PHE A 34 0.09 -11.00 25.51
C PHE A 34 -0.82 -11.29 26.70
N GLN A 35 -0.53 -12.32 27.47
CA GLN A 35 -1.34 -12.75 28.59
C GLN A 35 -0.57 -13.65 29.54
N ALA A 36 -0.86 -13.54 30.84
CA ALA A 36 -0.31 -14.39 31.89
C ALA A 36 -1.42 -15.20 32.54
N PHE A 37 -1.09 -16.42 32.99
CA PHE A 37 -1.99 -17.34 33.67
C PHE A 37 -1.36 -17.81 34.96
N GLU A 38 -2.16 -17.90 36.00
CA GLU A 38 -1.79 -18.49 37.30
C GLU A 38 -2.56 -19.77 37.49
N PHE A 39 -1.90 -20.81 37.99
CA PHE A 39 -2.55 -22.04 38.37
C PHE A 39 -2.21 -22.37 39.85
N SER A 40 -3.17 -22.93 40.53
CA SER A 40 -3.04 -23.34 41.96
C SER A 40 -3.15 -24.84 42.17
N ARG A 41 -3.52 -25.56 41.12
CA ARG A 41 -3.69 -27.02 41.15
C ARG A 41 -3.16 -27.66 39.89
N THR A 42 -2.76 -28.92 40.01
CA THR A 42 -2.39 -29.79 38.89
C THR A 42 -3.35 -30.98 38.82
N PRO A 43 -3.76 -31.49 37.63
CA PRO A 43 -3.35 -31.00 36.31
C PRO A 43 -4.07 -29.69 35.91
N PHE A 44 -3.38 -28.82 35.21
CA PHE A 44 -3.97 -27.65 34.56
C PHE A 44 -3.73 -27.71 33.05
N SER A 45 -4.56 -27.04 32.27
CA SER A 45 -4.33 -26.88 30.83
C SER A 45 -4.70 -25.49 30.34
N VAL A 46 -3.92 -25.02 29.38
CA VAL A 46 -4.21 -23.80 28.62
C VAL A 46 -4.06 -24.14 27.15
N ALA A 47 -5.18 -24.23 26.47
CA ALA A 47 -5.22 -24.46 25.04
C ALA A 47 -5.36 -23.14 24.28
N ILE A 48 -4.52 -22.89 23.31
CA ILE A 48 -4.49 -21.66 22.52
C ILE A 48 -4.75 -22.00 21.08
N ARG A 49 -5.76 -21.37 20.50
CA ARG A 49 -5.98 -21.37 19.06
C ARG A 49 -5.44 -20.09 18.46
N SER A 50 -4.51 -20.23 17.56
CA SER A 50 -3.95 -19.14 16.78
C SER A 50 -4.46 -19.19 15.33
N ARG A 51 -4.52 -18.05 14.69
CA ARG A 51 -4.76 -17.92 13.25
C ARG A 51 -3.83 -16.85 12.70
N PRO A 52 -3.41 -16.96 11.44
CA PRO A 52 -2.72 -15.86 10.80
C PRO A 52 -3.58 -14.59 10.86
N LYS A 53 -3.00 -13.47 11.22
CA LYS A 53 -3.67 -12.18 11.03
C LYS A 53 -3.91 -12.00 9.55
N LYS A 54 -5.12 -11.57 9.18
CA LYS A 54 -5.36 -11.13 7.81
C LYS A 54 -4.34 -10.05 7.47
N ASP A 55 -3.62 -10.31 6.41
CA ASP A 55 -2.68 -9.36 5.87
C ASP A 55 -3.44 -8.10 5.44
N GLN A 56 -3.22 -7.00 6.13
CA GLN A 56 -3.89 -5.74 5.87
C GLN A 56 -2.87 -4.78 5.28
N MET A 57 -3.11 -4.37 4.04
CA MET A 57 -2.34 -3.32 3.38
C MET A 57 -3.33 -2.35 2.75
N GLU A 58 -3.37 -1.15 3.27
CA GLU A 58 -4.15 -0.07 2.70
C GLU A 58 -3.24 0.82 1.86
N VAL A 59 -3.74 1.25 0.72
CA VAL A 59 -2.99 2.06 -0.23
C VAL A 59 -3.86 3.21 -0.73
N ILE A 60 -3.30 4.42 -0.68
CA ILE A 60 -3.87 5.59 -1.32
C ILE A 60 -2.93 5.98 -2.46
N ALA A 61 -3.46 6.03 -3.69
CA ALA A 61 -2.71 6.47 -4.86
C ALA A 61 -3.06 7.93 -5.19
N ARG A 62 -2.05 8.77 -5.36
CA ARG A 62 -2.20 10.14 -5.86
C ARG A 62 -1.47 10.25 -7.17
N SER A 63 -2.21 10.42 -8.26
CA SER A 63 -1.67 10.42 -9.60
C SER A 63 -1.81 11.79 -10.25
N LEU A 64 -0.75 12.25 -10.87
CA LEU A 64 -0.71 13.44 -11.71
C LEU A 64 -0.43 13.03 -13.15
N ILE A 65 -1.30 13.43 -14.06
CA ILE A 65 -1.12 13.24 -15.50
C ILE A 65 -0.76 14.60 -16.10
N ASP A 66 0.41 14.69 -16.72
CA ASP A 66 0.90 15.88 -17.44
C ASP A 66 0.72 15.67 -18.95
N ILE A 67 -0.27 16.33 -19.51
CA ILE A 67 -0.65 16.21 -20.93
C ILE A 67 -0.03 17.37 -21.72
N ARG A 68 0.89 17.05 -22.59
CA ARG A 68 1.53 18.01 -23.49
C ARG A 68 1.30 17.62 -24.93
N GLU A 69 1.58 18.52 -25.86
CA GLU A 69 1.35 18.29 -27.31
C GLU A 69 1.95 16.98 -27.86
N LYS A 70 3.08 16.54 -27.39
CA LYS A 70 3.79 15.33 -27.86
C LYS A 70 4.09 14.30 -26.79
N THR A 71 3.67 14.52 -25.56
CA THR A 71 4.06 13.67 -24.47
C THR A 71 2.98 13.61 -23.40
N CYS A 72 2.82 12.47 -22.79
CA CYS A 72 1.99 12.31 -21.63
C CYS A 72 2.81 11.71 -20.51
N GLY A 73 3.04 12.50 -19.46
CA GLY A 73 3.70 12.08 -18.23
C GLY A 73 2.71 11.51 -17.22
N LEU A 74 3.13 10.55 -16.43
CA LEU A 74 2.38 10.02 -15.30
C LEU A 74 3.28 9.97 -14.08
N GLU A 75 2.88 10.65 -13.02
CA GLU A 75 3.51 10.55 -11.70
C GLU A 75 2.49 10.04 -10.70
N THR A 76 2.85 9.01 -9.95
CA THR A 76 1.98 8.45 -8.92
C THR A 76 2.73 8.26 -7.63
N ARG A 77 2.21 8.82 -6.55
CA ARG A 77 2.62 8.52 -5.19
C ARG A 77 1.67 7.53 -4.58
N PHE A 78 2.19 6.38 -4.21
CA PHE A 78 1.48 5.39 -3.40
C PHE A 78 1.82 5.60 -1.93
N ILE A 79 0.80 5.85 -1.12
CA ILE A 79 0.91 5.99 0.33
C ILE A 79 0.38 4.70 0.92
N PHE A 80 1.26 3.98 1.60
CA PHE A 80 0.97 2.68 2.20
C PHE A 80 0.73 2.83 3.69
N SER A 81 -0.20 2.03 4.20
CA SER A 81 -0.37 1.76 5.62
C SER A 81 -0.44 0.25 5.83
N THR A 82 0.53 -0.32 6.54
CA THR A 82 0.59 -1.76 6.79
C THR A 82 1.12 -2.08 8.18
N PRO A 83 0.45 -2.96 8.94
CA PRO A 83 0.91 -3.38 10.26
C PRO A 83 2.09 -4.36 10.20
N THR A 84 2.37 -4.95 9.02
CA THR A 84 3.39 -5.97 8.83
C THR A 84 4.49 -5.50 7.89
N PRO A 85 5.76 -5.87 8.12
CA PRO A 85 6.85 -5.51 7.21
C PRO A 85 6.62 -6.07 5.80
N ARG A 86 6.82 -5.23 4.78
CA ARG A 86 6.74 -5.59 3.37
C ARG A 86 8.11 -5.60 2.75
N HIS A 87 8.53 -6.73 2.24
CA HIS A 87 9.77 -6.89 1.50
C HIS A 87 9.56 -6.89 -0.02
N GLU A 88 8.33 -7.13 -0.46
CA GLU A 88 7.94 -7.09 -1.86
C GLU A 88 6.67 -6.25 -2.04
N ILE A 89 6.69 -5.38 -3.04
CA ILE A 89 5.53 -4.61 -3.51
C ILE A 89 5.34 -4.92 -4.99
N THR A 90 4.13 -5.30 -5.35
CA THR A 90 3.77 -5.64 -6.73
C THR A 90 2.74 -4.65 -7.25
N ILE A 91 3.04 -4.03 -8.38
CA ILE A 91 2.22 -2.96 -8.98
C ILE A 91 1.90 -3.32 -10.43
N GLU A 92 0.62 -3.34 -10.76
CA GLU A 92 0.16 -3.40 -12.15
C GLU A 92 0.34 -2.01 -12.78
N LEU A 93 0.97 -1.96 -13.93
CA LEU A 93 1.27 -0.74 -14.67
C LEU A 93 0.46 -0.69 -15.97
N PRO A 94 0.18 0.51 -16.50
CA PRO A 94 -0.25 0.66 -17.88
C PRO A 94 0.75 -0.01 -18.84
N GLY A 95 0.26 -0.66 -19.88
CA GLY A 95 1.11 -1.44 -20.81
C GLY A 95 2.16 -0.58 -21.52
N ASP A 96 1.77 0.64 -21.87
CA ASP A 96 2.53 1.65 -22.58
C ASP A 96 3.41 2.53 -21.68
N LEU A 97 3.34 2.40 -20.35
CA LEU A 97 4.12 3.20 -19.42
C LEU A 97 5.60 2.82 -19.44
N GLU A 98 6.46 3.75 -19.79
CA GLU A 98 7.91 3.66 -19.61
C GLU A 98 8.32 4.28 -18.28
N ILE A 99 8.80 3.45 -17.33
CA ILE A 99 9.22 3.92 -16.01
C ILE A 99 10.54 4.68 -16.14
N GLN A 100 10.52 5.95 -15.76
CA GLN A 100 11.70 6.82 -15.72
C GLN A 100 12.34 6.87 -14.33
N LYS A 101 11.51 6.94 -13.28
CA LYS A 101 11.98 7.10 -11.91
C LYS A 101 11.13 6.31 -10.93
N ILE A 102 11.79 5.74 -9.93
CA ILE A 102 11.14 5.16 -8.75
C ILE A 102 11.89 5.71 -7.54
N ASN A 103 11.14 6.21 -6.56
CA ASN A 103 11.67 6.73 -5.32
C ASN A 103 11.01 6.01 -4.13
N THR A 104 11.81 5.61 -3.16
CA THR A 104 11.37 4.93 -1.92
C THR A 104 12.38 5.17 -0.81
N ALA A 105 11.95 5.04 0.42
CA ALA A 105 12.78 5.27 1.61
C ALA A 105 13.94 4.27 1.77
N VAL A 106 13.89 3.12 1.11
CA VAL A 106 14.91 2.06 1.22
C VAL A 106 15.43 1.65 -0.16
N ARG A 107 16.61 1.05 -0.20
CA ARG A 107 17.14 0.47 -1.44
C ARG A 107 16.26 -0.68 -1.91
N PHE A 108 16.17 -0.86 -3.21
CA PHE A 108 15.35 -1.88 -3.84
C PHE A 108 16.00 -2.44 -5.11
N ARG A 109 15.54 -3.62 -5.50
CA ARG A 109 15.70 -4.17 -6.85
C ARG A 109 14.35 -4.15 -7.53
N LYS A 110 14.32 -3.91 -8.83
CA LYS A 110 13.09 -3.95 -9.62
C LYS A 110 13.15 -5.05 -10.66
N SER A 111 11.98 -5.64 -10.92
CA SER A 111 11.75 -6.52 -12.07
C SER A 111 10.44 -6.10 -12.72
N VAL A 112 10.42 -6.02 -14.05
CA VAL A 112 9.19 -5.78 -14.81
C VAL A 112 8.94 -7.03 -15.63
N VAL A 113 7.75 -7.61 -15.46
CA VAL A 113 7.33 -8.83 -16.16
C VAL A 113 5.97 -8.63 -16.79
N SER A 114 5.68 -9.37 -17.85
CA SER A 114 4.33 -9.45 -18.43
C SER A 114 3.67 -10.74 -17.96
N ILE A 115 2.50 -10.63 -17.33
CA ILE A 115 1.69 -11.75 -16.84
C ILE A 115 0.28 -11.54 -17.38
N ASP A 116 -0.25 -12.50 -18.14
CA ASP A 116 -1.59 -12.43 -18.74
C ASP A 116 -1.85 -11.13 -19.52
N GLY A 117 -0.84 -10.66 -20.24
CA GLY A 117 -0.90 -9.40 -21.01
C GLY A 117 -0.79 -8.12 -20.17
N LYS A 118 -0.65 -8.23 -18.86
CA LYS A 118 -0.50 -7.10 -17.95
C LYS A 118 0.96 -6.88 -17.61
N LYS A 119 1.37 -5.61 -17.60
CA LYS A 119 2.71 -5.20 -17.19
C LYS A 119 2.78 -5.08 -15.67
N ILE A 120 3.61 -5.87 -15.05
CA ILE A 120 3.73 -5.97 -13.59
C ILE A 120 5.13 -5.53 -13.16
N LEU A 121 5.17 -4.53 -12.31
CA LEU A 121 6.39 -4.10 -11.61
C LEU A 121 6.46 -4.80 -10.25
N LYS A 122 7.57 -5.50 -10.00
CA LYS A 122 7.91 -6.04 -8.69
C LYS A 122 9.07 -5.25 -8.10
N LEU A 123 8.89 -4.76 -6.89
CA LEU A 123 9.91 -4.05 -6.12
C LEU A 123 10.31 -4.95 -4.94
N PHE A 124 11.58 -5.36 -4.90
CA PHE A 124 12.16 -6.14 -3.81
C PHE A 124 12.95 -5.19 -2.91
N LEU A 125 12.43 -4.92 -1.73
CA LEU A 125 12.97 -3.97 -0.78
C LEU A 125 14.08 -4.65 0.06
N THR A 126 15.22 -3.99 0.20
CA THR A 126 16.34 -4.53 1.01
C THR A 126 16.00 -4.61 2.50
N THR A 127 15.11 -3.74 2.95
CA THR A 127 14.58 -3.73 4.32
C THR A 127 13.07 -3.67 4.24
N GLY A 128 12.39 -4.50 5.03
CA GLY A 128 10.93 -4.51 5.08
C GLY A 128 10.38 -3.19 5.60
N LEU A 129 9.48 -2.58 4.84
CA LEU A 129 8.79 -1.35 5.23
C LEU A 129 7.50 -1.68 6.00
N LYS A 130 7.29 -1.00 7.13
CA LYS A 130 6.15 -1.17 8.03
C LYS A 130 5.59 0.19 8.45
N GLY A 131 4.32 0.23 8.80
CA GLY A 131 3.62 1.46 9.16
C GLY A 131 3.27 2.29 7.92
N ASN A 132 3.45 3.59 8.01
CA ASN A 132 3.17 4.51 6.92
C ASN A 132 4.46 4.79 6.14
N PHE A 133 4.44 4.56 4.84
CA PHE A 133 5.52 4.89 3.92
C PHE A 133 4.95 5.21 2.55
N PHE A 134 5.80 5.72 1.67
CA PHE A 134 5.40 6.03 0.29
C PHE A 134 6.39 5.48 -0.73
N ILE A 135 5.87 5.26 -1.94
CA ILE A 135 6.64 4.92 -3.14
C ILE A 135 6.15 5.84 -4.26
N ASP A 136 7.07 6.58 -4.86
CA ASP A 136 6.79 7.41 -6.02
C ASP A 136 7.24 6.69 -7.29
N ILE A 137 6.40 6.71 -8.31
CA ILE A 137 6.71 6.19 -9.63
C ILE A 137 6.39 7.27 -10.64
N ALA A 138 7.38 7.65 -11.42
CA ALA A 138 7.22 8.56 -12.55
C ALA A 138 7.61 7.85 -13.84
N GLY A 139 6.83 8.11 -14.89
CA GLY A 139 7.05 7.55 -16.20
C GLY A 139 6.37 8.35 -17.31
N ARG A 140 6.55 7.87 -18.52
CA ARG A 140 5.97 8.45 -19.73
C ARG A 140 5.17 7.38 -20.46
N LEU A 141 4.04 7.76 -21.02
CA LEU A 141 3.27 6.91 -21.92
C LEU A 141 3.90 6.97 -23.33
N ALA A 142 4.23 5.78 -23.87
CA ALA A 142 5.04 5.67 -25.08
C ALA A 142 4.25 6.02 -26.35
N ASP A 143 2.98 5.59 -26.41
CA ASP A 143 2.12 5.82 -27.57
C ASP A 143 0.97 6.77 -27.19
N HIS A 144 1.15 8.04 -27.49
CA HIS A 144 0.10 9.01 -27.23
C HIS A 144 -0.21 9.82 -28.48
N ASP A 145 -1.20 9.37 -29.24
CA ASP A 145 -1.78 10.16 -30.31
C ASP A 145 -2.78 11.15 -29.69
N GLN A 146 -2.40 12.42 -29.71
CA GLN A 146 -3.02 13.50 -28.94
C GLN A 146 -4.33 14.03 -29.53
N ARG A 147 -4.77 13.48 -30.61
CA ARG A 147 -6.00 13.91 -31.30
C ARG A 147 -7.17 13.01 -30.96
N GLY A 148 -7.51 12.88 -29.69
CA GLY A 148 -8.61 12.00 -29.34
C GLY A 148 -8.80 11.80 -27.86
N GLN A 149 -9.49 10.74 -27.51
CA GLN A 149 -9.78 10.36 -26.14
C GLN A 149 -8.57 9.67 -25.51
N ILE A 150 -8.13 10.19 -24.38
CA ILE A 150 -7.05 9.61 -23.57
C ILE A 150 -7.68 8.74 -22.50
N ALA A 151 -7.45 7.44 -22.53
CA ALA A 151 -7.78 6.59 -21.40
C ALA A 151 -6.85 6.94 -20.21
N ILE A 152 -7.42 7.26 -19.05
CA ILE A 152 -6.65 7.55 -17.87
C ILE A 152 -5.84 6.31 -17.47
N PRO A 153 -4.49 6.38 -17.48
CA PRO A 153 -3.66 5.25 -17.14
C PRO A 153 -3.78 4.93 -15.66
N LYS A 154 -4.14 3.69 -15.35
CA LYS A 154 -4.31 3.24 -13.95
C LYS A 154 -3.10 2.42 -13.52
N MET A 155 -2.46 2.82 -12.42
CA MET A 155 -1.53 1.97 -11.69
C MET A 155 -2.23 1.40 -10.46
N ARG A 156 -2.06 0.11 -10.20
CA ARG A 156 -2.72 -0.56 -9.08
C ARG A 156 -1.74 -1.41 -8.29
N VAL A 157 -1.69 -1.22 -6.97
CA VAL A 157 -0.95 -2.11 -6.08
C VAL A 157 -1.73 -3.41 -5.92
N LEU A 158 -1.10 -4.51 -6.28
CA LEU A 158 -1.68 -5.84 -6.11
C LEU A 158 -1.59 -6.26 -4.63
N ASN A 159 -2.55 -7.08 -4.18
CA ASN A 159 -2.66 -7.53 -2.79
C ASN A 159 -2.95 -6.42 -1.76
N ALA A 160 -3.34 -5.22 -2.19
CA ALA A 160 -3.91 -4.22 -1.28
C ALA A 160 -5.28 -4.69 -0.79
N THR A 161 -5.51 -4.64 0.53
CA THR A 161 -6.81 -4.94 1.13
C THR A 161 -7.82 -3.82 0.87
N ARG A 162 -7.30 -2.61 0.80
CA ARG A 162 -8.06 -1.41 0.45
C ARG A 162 -7.21 -0.55 -0.47
N PHE A 163 -7.80 -0.13 -1.57
CA PHE A 163 -7.16 0.73 -2.56
C PHE A 163 -8.10 1.88 -2.91
N SER A 164 -7.63 3.11 -2.77
CA SER A 164 -8.33 4.33 -3.15
C SER A 164 -7.33 5.34 -3.68
N GLY A 165 -7.79 6.44 -4.25
CA GLY A 165 -6.88 7.48 -4.69
C GLY A 165 -7.55 8.60 -5.44
N ASP A 166 -6.73 9.61 -5.74
CA ASP A 166 -7.08 10.80 -6.48
C ASP A 166 -6.25 10.88 -7.75
N ILE A 167 -6.84 11.38 -8.84
CA ILE A 167 -6.17 11.62 -10.10
C ILE A 167 -6.39 13.08 -10.48
N ALA A 168 -5.28 13.77 -10.74
CA ALA A 168 -5.30 15.10 -11.32
C ALA A 168 -4.71 15.06 -12.73
N ALA A 169 -5.29 15.82 -13.64
CA ALA A 169 -4.73 16.04 -14.96
C ALA A 169 -4.39 17.53 -15.12
N ILE A 170 -3.19 17.81 -15.59
CA ILE A 170 -2.78 19.12 -16.05
C ILE A 170 -2.54 19.04 -17.56
N ALA A 171 -2.87 20.09 -18.24
CA ALA A 171 -2.67 20.17 -19.69
C ALA A 171 -1.92 21.45 -20.05
N GLU A 172 -1.15 21.37 -21.10
CA GLU A 172 -0.52 22.55 -21.69
C GLU A 172 -1.58 23.56 -22.12
N SER A 173 -1.27 24.86 -22.01
CA SER A 173 -2.25 25.95 -22.19
C SER A 173 -3.00 25.96 -23.54
N GLN A 174 -2.46 25.28 -24.53
CA GLN A 174 -3.04 25.14 -25.86
C GLN A 174 -4.05 23.97 -25.97
N LEU A 175 -4.13 23.14 -24.94
CA LEU A 175 -4.98 21.93 -24.92
C LEU A 175 -6.19 22.14 -24.02
N ALA A 176 -7.38 21.87 -24.52
CA ALA A 176 -8.60 21.78 -23.73
C ALA A 176 -8.88 20.32 -23.39
N VAL A 177 -8.89 19.99 -22.11
CA VAL A 177 -9.17 18.63 -21.62
C VAL A 177 -10.52 18.61 -20.92
N GLN A 178 -11.37 17.70 -21.32
CA GLN A 178 -12.68 17.46 -20.68
C GLN A 178 -12.77 15.99 -20.27
N PRO A 179 -13.16 15.69 -19.02
CA PRO A 179 -13.40 14.31 -18.61
C PRO A 179 -14.65 13.77 -19.29
N THR A 180 -14.55 12.56 -19.85
CA THR A 180 -15.65 11.78 -20.38
C THR A 180 -15.68 10.41 -19.72
N ASP A 181 -16.83 9.76 -19.71
CA ASP A 181 -16.97 8.35 -19.29
C ASP A 181 -16.37 8.04 -17.90
N LEU A 182 -16.77 8.80 -16.89
CA LEU A 182 -16.35 8.56 -15.51
C LEU A 182 -16.99 7.27 -14.97
N VAL A 183 -16.18 6.23 -14.79
CA VAL A 183 -16.59 4.95 -14.21
C VAL A 183 -15.93 4.80 -12.85
N GLU A 184 -16.72 4.59 -11.81
CA GLU A 184 -16.24 4.45 -10.42
C GLU A 184 -15.37 5.63 -9.94
N ALA A 185 -15.61 6.81 -10.50
CA ALA A 185 -14.89 8.03 -10.16
C ALA A 185 -15.88 9.21 -10.05
N GLU A 186 -15.61 10.10 -9.11
CA GLU A 186 -16.37 11.32 -8.90
C GLU A 186 -15.47 12.54 -9.08
N PRO A 187 -15.95 13.61 -9.72
CA PRO A 187 -15.18 14.84 -9.82
C PRO A 187 -15.01 15.48 -8.43
N ILE A 188 -13.80 15.88 -8.11
CA ILE A 188 -13.48 16.57 -6.88
C ILE A 188 -13.03 18.01 -7.17
N LEU A 189 -13.23 18.90 -6.20
CA LEU A 189 -12.85 20.30 -6.37
C LEU A 189 -11.32 20.45 -6.41
N VAL A 190 -10.80 21.29 -7.28
CA VAL A 190 -9.37 21.57 -7.41
C VAL A 190 -8.76 22.03 -6.09
N SER A 191 -9.51 22.74 -5.24
CA SER A 191 -9.09 23.15 -3.91
C SER A 191 -8.79 21.98 -2.97
N GLN A 192 -9.42 20.84 -3.15
CA GLN A 192 -9.17 19.62 -2.37
C GLN A 192 -7.87 18.92 -2.81
N ILE A 193 -7.51 19.08 -4.08
CA ILE A 193 -6.30 18.50 -4.67
C ILE A 193 -5.08 19.41 -4.45
N SER A 194 -5.27 20.72 -4.43
CA SER A 194 -4.19 21.72 -4.37
C SER A 194 -3.23 21.53 -3.19
N THR A 195 -3.69 20.95 -2.09
CA THR A 195 -2.85 20.70 -0.92
C THR A 195 -1.71 19.75 -1.17
N TRP A 196 -1.87 18.74 -2.02
CA TRP A 196 -0.80 17.81 -2.35
C TRP A 196 -0.08 18.17 -3.65
N LEU A 197 -0.77 18.74 -4.65
CA LEU A 197 -0.13 19.23 -5.88
C LEU A 197 0.89 20.34 -5.58
N ASN A 198 0.58 21.29 -4.69
CA ASN A 198 1.47 22.39 -4.38
C ASN A 198 2.67 22.00 -3.51
N LYS A 199 2.59 20.90 -2.74
CA LYS A 199 3.69 20.44 -1.88
C LYS A 199 4.67 19.50 -2.62
N GLU A 200 4.26 18.91 -3.71
CA GLU A 200 5.02 17.85 -4.39
C GLU A 200 5.75 18.34 -5.65
N ASN A 201 5.41 19.53 -6.13
CA ASN A 201 6.07 20.16 -7.29
C ASN A 201 7.21 21.15 -6.92
N ARG A 202 7.77 21.01 -5.70
CA ARG A 202 8.91 21.82 -5.25
C ARG A 202 10.13 20.99 -4.92
#